data_a7d07a04f43e328bc711d22bccf94225
#
_entry.id   a7d07a04f43e328bc711d22bccf94225
#
_cell.length_a   1.000
_cell.length_b   1.000
_cell.length_c   1.000
_cell.angle_alpha   90.00
_cell.angle_beta   90.00
_cell.angle_gamma   90.00
#
_symmetry.space_group_name_H-M   'P 1'
#
loop_
_entity.id
_entity.type
_entity.pdbx_description
1 polymer ?
#
loop_
_entity_poly.entity_id
_entity_poly.type
_entity_poly.pdbx_seq_one_letter_code
_entity_poly.pdbx_strand_id
1 'polypeptide(L)'
;NVPVVGINRGRLGFLADIAADRMLPSIDQILDGNYCEDPRFLLLSEIVDAAGHCLDSSLALNDVVLHKWLSARMIEFELWINDSFVESQRSDGIIISTPTGSTAYALSGGGPLVYPDLNAILLVPICPHTLSNRPIMIRSDSRIMFRICEHTTSENIRITCDGQTTLEITHQQQLRITRSEHSVRLLHPAGHDHFQILRNKLNWGHRT
;
A
#
# COMPACT_ATOMS: atom_id res chain seq x y z
N ASN A 1 8.59 14.35 -14.12
CA ASN A 1 8.86 13.34 -13.07
C ASN A 1 10.08 13.82 -12.27
N VAL A 2 9.82 14.46 -11.10
CA VAL A 2 10.87 15.01 -10.22
C VAL A 2 11.31 13.91 -9.26
N PRO A 3 12.61 13.60 -9.13
CA PRO A 3 13.08 12.65 -8.13
C PRO A 3 12.96 13.25 -6.71
N VAL A 4 12.83 12.37 -5.73
CA VAL A 4 12.58 12.72 -4.32
C VAL A 4 13.71 12.18 -3.45
N VAL A 5 14.23 13.02 -2.54
CA VAL A 5 15.20 12.63 -1.50
C VAL A 5 14.51 12.70 -0.14
N GLY A 6 14.52 11.61 0.60
CA GLY A 6 13.91 11.51 1.91
C GLY A 6 14.86 11.84 3.04
N ILE A 7 14.62 12.93 3.79
CA ILE A 7 15.38 13.28 4.99
C ILE A 7 14.56 12.96 6.24
N ASN A 8 15.12 12.15 7.12
CA ASN A 8 14.48 11.76 8.36
C ASN A 8 14.78 12.76 9.49
N ARG A 9 13.74 13.38 10.05
CA ARG A 9 13.85 14.32 11.18
C ARG A 9 13.49 13.71 12.54
N GLY A 10 13.25 12.42 12.61
CA GLY A 10 12.82 11.72 13.83
C GLY A 10 13.37 10.31 13.90
N ARG A 11 12.52 9.35 14.25
CA ARG A 11 12.91 7.94 14.17
C ARG A 11 13.08 7.52 12.72
N LEU A 12 14.19 6.88 12.40
CA LEU A 12 14.51 6.36 11.07
C LEU A 12 13.27 5.70 10.42
N GLY A 13 12.86 6.18 9.26
CA GLY A 13 11.78 5.60 8.44
C GLY A 13 12.30 4.52 7.51
N PHE A 14 11.41 3.79 6.85
CA PHE A 14 11.80 2.84 5.81
C PHE A 14 12.05 3.53 4.46
N LEU A 15 11.44 4.72 4.23
CA LEU A 15 11.58 5.48 2.99
C LEU A 15 12.62 6.61 3.10
N ALA A 16 12.71 7.25 4.27
CA ALA A 16 13.65 8.34 4.52
C ALA A 16 14.79 7.79 5.38
N ASP A 17 15.88 7.43 4.75
CA ASP A 17 17.05 6.79 5.36
C ASP A 17 18.21 7.74 5.69
N ILE A 18 18.15 8.98 5.17
CA ILE A 18 19.14 10.01 5.47
C ILE A 18 18.79 10.67 6.80
N ALA A 19 19.66 10.50 7.80
CA ALA A 19 19.51 11.17 9.09
C ALA A 19 19.74 12.69 8.96
N ALA A 20 19.08 13.48 9.80
CA ALA A 20 19.10 14.94 9.71
C ALA A 20 20.51 15.54 9.83
N ASP A 21 21.38 14.95 10.65
CA ASP A 21 22.78 15.33 10.84
C ASP A 21 23.66 14.99 9.63
N ARG A 22 23.22 14.07 8.76
CA ARG A 22 23.90 13.68 7.53
C ARG A 22 23.30 14.33 6.28
N MET A 23 22.31 15.20 6.43
CA MET A 23 21.55 15.79 5.32
C MET A 23 22.45 16.47 4.29
N LEU A 24 23.26 17.43 4.71
CA LEU A 24 24.08 18.23 3.78
C LEU A 24 25.09 17.37 3.00
N PRO A 25 25.95 16.54 3.65
CA PRO A 25 26.89 15.71 2.90
C PRO A 25 26.19 14.68 1.99
N SER A 26 25.00 14.20 2.37
CA SER A 26 24.23 13.28 1.51
C SER A 26 23.63 13.99 0.29
N ILE A 27 23.16 15.23 0.44
CA ILE A 27 22.67 16.03 -0.68
C ILE A 27 23.81 16.36 -1.63
N ASP A 28 24.98 16.80 -1.12
CA ASP A 28 26.16 17.07 -1.94
C ASP A 28 26.55 15.83 -2.75
N GLN A 29 26.60 14.66 -2.12
CA GLN A 29 26.89 13.39 -2.78
C GLN A 29 25.90 13.09 -3.92
N ILE A 30 24.59 13.33 -3.70
CA ILE A 30 23.55 13.12 -4.71
C ILE A 30 23.69 14.12 -5.86
N LEU A 31 23.97 15.39 -5.57
CA LEU A 31 24.18 16.43 -6.59
C LEU A 31 25.41 16.17 -7.44
N ASP A 32 26.46 15.57 -6.87
CA ASP A 32 27.67 15.12 -7.59
C ASP A 32 27.41 13.87 -8.46
N GLY A 33 26.16 13.37 -8.50
CA GLY A 33 25.77 12.20 -9.31
C GLY A 33 26.08 10.86 -8.64
N ASN A 34 26.47 10.84 -7.38
CA ASN A 34 26.83 9.64 -6.63
C ASN A 34 25.66 9.15 -5.78
N TYR A 35 24.66 8.54 -6.43
CA TYR A 35 23.41 8.06 -5.82
C TYR A 35 22.93 6.76 -6.43
N CYS A 36 22.02 6.09 -5.73
CA CYS A 36 21.20 5.00 -6.24
C CYS A 36 19.78 5.51 -6.48
N GLU A 37 19.21 5.16 -7.64
CA GLU A 37 17.80 5.42 -7.94
C GLU A 37 16.96 4.22 -7.55
N ASP A 38 15.85 4.47 -6.85
CA ASP A 38 14.91 3.47 -6.35
C ASP A 38 13.49 3.82 -6.83
N PRO A 39 13.04 3.25 -7.97
CA PRO A 39 11.73 3.52 -8.52
C PRO A 39 10.66 2.74 -7.75
N ARG A 40 9.63 3.45 -7.26
CA ARG A 40 8.49 2.89 -6.54
C ARG A 40 7.21 3.07 -7.34
N PHE A 41 6.54 1.99 -7.70
CA PHE A 41 5.25 2.10 -8.37
C PHE A 41 4.15 2.52 -7.38
N LEU A 42 3.10 3.10 -7.93
CA LEU A 42 1.91 3.50 -7.19
C LEU A 42 0.75 2.56 -7.53
N LEU A 43 -0.20 2.43 -6.62
CA LEU A 43 -1.52 1.91 -6.91
C LEU A 43 -2.43 3.04 -7.39
N LEU A 44 -3.23 2.77 -8.41
CA LEU A 44 -4.36 3.59 -8.81
C LEU A 44 -5.63 2.92 -8.30
N SER A 45 -6.37 3.61 -7.44
CA SER A 45 -7.70 3.21 -6.99
C SER A 45 -8.75 4.06 -7.69
N GLU A 46 -9.78 3.42 -8.20
CA GLU A 46 -10.87 4.05 -8.95
C GLU A 46 -12.21 3.54 -8.45
N ILE A 47 -13.13 4.46 -8.21
CA ILE A 47 -14.54 4.14 -8.04
C ILE A 47 -15.19 4.16 -9.41
N VAL A 48 -15.77 3.05 -9.83
CA VAL A 48 -16.38 2.91 -11.15
C VAL A 48 -17.86 2.57 -11.04
N ASP A 49 -18.67 3.08 -11.99
CA ASP A 49 -20.08 2.73 -12.13
C ASP A 49 -20.26 1.35 -12.81
N ALA A 50 -21.53 0.92 -12.95
CA ALA A 50 -21.85 -0.34 -13.60
C ALA A 50 -21.47 -0.38 -15.10
N ALA A 51 -21.30 0.78 -15.76
CA ALA A 51 -20.84 0.89 -17.12
C ALA A 51 -19.30 0.93 -17.25
N GLY A 52 -18.59 1.00 -16.11
CA GLY A 52 -17.13 1.04 -16.04
C GLY A 52 -16.53 2.44 -16.12
N HIS A 53 -17.35 3.51 -16.06
CA HIS A 53 -16.85 4.88 -16.04
C HIS A 53 -16.27 5.20 -14.68
N CYS A 54 -15.11 5.83 -14.66
CA CYS A 54 -14.47 6.30 -13.43
C CYS A 54 -15.22 7.53 -12.88
N LEU A 55 -15.67 7.44 -11.64
CA LEU A 55 -16.39 8.50 -10.93
C LEU A 55 -15.44 9.29 -10.03
N ASP A 56 -14.49 8.61 -9.40
CA ASP A 56 -13.49 9.20 -8.50
C ASP A 56 -12.24 8.32 -8.51
N SER A 57 -11.08 8.91 -8.19
CA SER A 57 -9.83 8.16 -8.18
C SER A 57 -8.77 8.78 -7.28
N SER A 58 -7.85 7.95 -6.80
CA SER A 58 -6.68 8.37 -6.01
C SER A 58 -5.49 7.47 -6.27
N LEU A 59 -4.29 8.01 -6.04
CA LEU A 59 -3.04 7.26 -6.04
C LEU A 59 -2.62 6.91 -4.61
N ALA A 60 -1.94 5.77 -4.46
CA ALA A 60 -1.32 5.37 -3.20
C ALA A 60 0.10 4.85 -3.43
N LEU A 61 1.04 5.30 -2.60
CA LEU A 61 2.42 4.82 -2.56
C LEU A 61 2.54 3.57 -1.69
N ASN A 62 1.86 3.57 -0.53
CA ASN A 62 1.89 2.45 0.41
C ASN A 62 0.72 1.50 0.19
N ASP A 63 -0.51 1.97 0.42
CA ASP A 63 -1.66 1.09 0.45
C ASP A 63 -2.99 1.79 0.14
N VAL A 64 -3.93 0.99 -0.34
CA VAL A 64 -5.36 1.30 -0.45
C VAL A 64 -6.07 0.38 0.54
N VAL A 65 -6.86 0.95 1.43
CA VAL A 65 -7.57 0.19 2.47
C VAL A 65 -9.06 0.34 2.30
N LEU A 66 -9.75 -0.76 2.04
CA LEU A 66 -11.20 -0.87 2.13
C LEU A 66 -11.55 -1.31 3.54
N HIS A 67 -12.26 -0.50 4.32
CA HIS A 67 -12.52 -0.81 5.72
C HIS A 67 -13.88 -0.30 6.22
N LYS A 68 -14.36 -0.91 7.32
CA LYS A 68 -15.52 -0.42 8.05
C LYS A 68 -15.24 0.97 8.64
N TRP A 69 -16.27 1.79 8.79
CA TRP A 69 -16.13 3.17 9.26
C TRP A 69 -16.96 3.47 10.52
N LEU A 70 -18.27 3.64 10.40
CA LEU A 70 -19.13 4.16 11.48
C LEU A 70 -19.64 3.10 12.46
N SER A 71 -19.65 1.84 12.10
CA SER A 71 -20.28 0.75 12.85
C SER A 71 -19.25 -0.28 13.31
N ALA A 72 -19.52 -0.91 14.45
CA ALA A 72 -18.76 -2.07 14.92
C ALA A 72 -19.02 -3.33 14.04
N ARG A 73 -20.02 -3.31 13.16
CA ARG A 73 -20.33 -4.44 12.28
C ARG A 73 -19.28 -4.57 11.20
N MET A 74 -18.91 -5.82 10.91
CA MET A 74 -18.03 -6.15 9.79
C MET A 74 -18.69 -5.74 8.48
N ILE A 75 -17.87 -5.43 7.49
CA ILE A 75 -18.30 -5.25 6.10
C ILE A 75 -18.21 -6.58 5.36
N GLU A 76 -19.01 -6.71 4.32
CA GLU A 76 -19.01 -7.86 3.43
C GLU A 76 -18.82 -7.40 1.99
N PHE A 77 -17.87 -8.01 1.30
CA PHE A 77 -17.49 -7.67 -0.06
C PHE A 77 -17.00 -8.90 -0.82
N GLU A 78 -17.13 -8.86 -2.13
CA GLU A 78 -16.54 -9.81 -3.07
C GLU A 78 -15.22 -9.29 -3.59
N LEU A 79 -14.23 -10.18 -3.69
CA LEU A 79 -12.93 -9.94 -4.30
C LEU A 79 -12.82 -10.68 -5.63
N TRP A 80 -12.42 -9.94 -6.65
CA TRP A 80 -12.14 -10.44 -7.99
C TRP A 80 -10.74 -10.05 -8.42
N ILE A 81 -9.98 -10.96 -9.05
CA ILE A 81 -8.65 -10.71 -9.59
C ILE A 81 -8.62 -11.17 -11.05
N ASN A 82 -8.29 -10.25 -11.97
CA ASN A 82 -8.26 -10.51 -13.41
C ASN A 82 -9.56 -11.18 -13.91
N ASP A 83 -10.70 -10.63 -13.49
CA ASP A 83 -12.05 -11.11 -13.76
C ASP A 83 -12.41 -12.49 -13.17
N SER A 84 -11.50 -13.11 -12.42
CA SER A 84 -11.76 -14.35 -11.69
C SER A 84 -12.25 -14.04 -10.28
N PHE A 85 -13.39 -14.63 -9.90
CA PHE A 85 -13.87 -14.56 -8.51
C PHE A 85 -12.89 -15.26 -7.59
N VAL A 86 -12.51 -14.60 -6.49
CA VAL A 86 -11.59 -15.16 -5.48
C VAL A 86 -12.38 -15.63 -4.28
N GLU A 87 -13.09 -14.70 -3.64
CA GLU A 87 -13.87 -14.99 -2.44
C GLU A 87 -14.93 -13.92 -2.15
N SER A 88 -15.90 -14.26 -1.32
CA SER A 88 -16.72 -13.32 -0.56
C SER A 88 -16.20 -13.28 0.87
N GLN A 89 -15.77 -12.12 1.33
CA GLN A 89 -15.15 -11.94 2.63
C GLN A 89 -16.00 -11.09 3.54
N ARG A 90 -16.10 -11.51 4.80
CA ARG A 90 -16.67 -10.74 5.90
C ARG A 90 -15.57 -10.42 6.91
N SER A 91 -15.28 -9.13 7.10
CA SER A 91 -14.13 -8.69 7.89
C SER A 91 -14.28 -7.23 8.34
N ASP A 92 -13.33 -6.72 9.08
CA ASP A 92 -13.19 -5.29 9.35
C ASP A 92 -12.68 -4.52 8.11
N GLY A 93 -12.06 -5.22 7.15
CA GLY A 93 -11.57 -4.67 5.90
C GLY A 93 -10.48 -5.50 5.25
N ILE A 94 -9.84 -4.90 4.26
CA ILE A 94 -8.69 -5.47 3.55
C ILE A 94 -7.73 -4.36 3.13
N ILE A 95 -6.43 -4.63 3.25
CA ILE A 95 -5.34 -3.74 2.83
C ILE A 95 -4.79 -4.26 1.50
N ILE A 96 -4.73 -3.39 0.50
CA ILE A 96 -4.08 -3.66 -0.77
C ILE A 96 -2.81 -2.83 -0.80
N SER A 97 -1.66 -3.48 -0.73
CA SER A 97 -0.39 -2.80 -0.48
C SER A 97 0.63 -3.02 -1.58
N THR A 98 1.41 -1.97 -1.87
CA THR A 98 2.64 -2.07 -2.65
C THR A 98 3.74 -2.75 -1.82
N PRO A 99 4.86 -3.16 -2.42
CA PRO A 99 6.05 -3.56 -1.67
C PRO A 99 6.54 -2.47 -0.70
N THR A 100 6.44 -1.20 -1.08
CA THR A 100 6.74 -0.06 -0.21
C THR A 100 5.87 -0.06 1.04
N GLY A 101 4.56 -0.24 0.88
CA GLY A 101 3.59 -0.29 1.97
C GLY A 101 3.65 -1.57 2.81
N SER A 102 4.42 -2.60 2.39
CA SER A 102 4.60 -3.82 3.19
C SER A 102 5.24 -3.56 4.56
N THR A 103 5.91 -2.42 4.73
CA THR A 103 6.49 -1.96 6.00
C THR A 103 5.57 -0.97 6.74
N ALA A 104 4.39 -0.66 6.19
CA ALA A 104 3.39 0.25 6.76
C ALA A 104 2.21 -0.53 7.39
N TYR A 105 0.97 -0.21 7.05
CA TYR A 105 -0.21 -0.83 7.65
C TYR A 105 -0.31 -2.33 7.36
N ALA A 106 0.12 -2.77 6.17
CA ALA A 106 0.16 -4.20 5.82
C ALA A 106 0.99 -5.04 6.81
N LEU A 107 2.12 -4.49 7.34
CA LEU A 107 2.91 -5.16 8.38
C LEU A 107 2.10 -5.38 9.66
N SER A 108 1.37 -4.36 10.11
CA SER A 108 0.50 -4.45 11.29
C SER A 108 -0.64 -5.44 11.11
N GLY A 109 -1.13 -5.60 9.86
CA GLY A 109 -2.12 -6.60 9.47
C GLY A 109 -1.59 -8.03 9.38
N GLY A 110 -0.31 -8.25 9.63
CA GLY A 110 0.33 -9.57 9.55
C GLY A 110 0.77 -9.96 8.13
N GLY A 111 0.86 -9.01 7.22
CA GLY A 111 1.45 -9.20 5.89
C GLY A 111 2.96 -9.42 5.95
N PRO A 112 3.54 -10.10 4.95
CA PRO A 112 4.99 -10.28 4.86
C PRO A 112 5.69 -8.97 4.50
N LEU A 113 6.95 -8.85 4.91
CA LEU A 113 7.86 -7.86 4.35
C LEU A 113 8.18 -8.23 2.90
N VAL A 114 8.05 -7.27 2.01
CA VAL A 114 8.32 -7.46 0.58
C VAL A 114 9.48 -6.58 0.17
N TYR A 115 10.44 -7.15 -0.54
CA TYR A 115 11.55 -6.37 -1.08
C TYR A 115 11.01 -5.34 -2.08
N PRO A 116 11.44 -4.07 -2.00
CA PRO A 116 10.84 -2.97 -2.75
C PRO A 116 10.80 -3.13 -4.27
N ASP A 117 11.75 -3.85 -4.83
CA ASP A 117 11.91 -4.08 -6.27
C ASP A 117 11.00 -5.20 -6.82
N LEU A 118 10.28 -5.89 -5.96
CA LEU A 118 9.38 -6.97 -6.41
C LEU A 118 8.13 -6.42 -7.10
N ASN A 119 7.82 -6.97 -8.28
CA ASN A 119 6.59 -6.66 -9.01
C ASN A 119 5.39 -7.43 -8.41
N ALA A 120 5.00 -7.07 -7.20
CA ALA A 120 3.94 -7.73 -6.44
C ALA A 120 3.01 -6.72 -5.77
N ILE A 121 1.76 -7.15 -5.53
CA ILE A 121 0.78 -6.46 -4.69
C ILE A 121 0.39 -7.44 -3.58
N LEU A 122 0.30 -6.95 -2.36
CA LEU A 122 -0.17 -7.69 -1.19
C LEU A 122 -1.65 -7.41 -0.97
N LEU A 123 -2.41 -8.45 -0.62
CA LEU A 123 -3.76 -8.34 -0.10
C LEU A 123 -3.75 -8.90 1.32
N VAL A 124 -4.02 -8.06 2.29
CA VAL A 124 -3.93 -8.40 3.73
C VAL A 124 -5.28 -8.17 4.38
N PRO A 125 -6.03 -9.23 4.72
CA PRO A 125 -7.32 -9.11 5.42
C PRO A 125 -7.16 -8.48 6.81
N ILE A 126 -8.13 -7.64 7.21
CA ILE A 126 -8.19 -7.04 8.54
C ILE A 126 -9.26 -7.76 9.34
N CYS A 127 -8.88 -8.47 10.39
CA CYS A 127 -9.78 -9.21 11.30
C CYS A 127 -10.88 -10.01 10.53
N PRO A 128 -10.51 -10.91 9.62
CA PRO A 128 -11.49 -11.69 8.87
C PRO A 128 -12.24 -12.62 9.81
N HIS A 129 -13.54 -12.82 9.55
CA HIS A 129 -14.37 -13.74 10.33
C HIS A 129 -13.95 -15.20 10.16
N THR A 130 -13.39 -15.53 9.00
CA THR A 130 -12.95 -16.88 8.63
C THR A 130 -11.50 -17.12 9.03
N LEU A 131 -11.21 -18.14 9.81
CA LEU A 131 -9.85 -18.49 10.27
C LEU A 131 -8.92 -18.95 9.15
N SER A 132 -9.43 -19.29 7.98
CA SER A 132 -8.66 -19.74 6.82
C SER A 132 -8.06 -18.60 6.00
N ASN A 133 -8.59 -17.37 6.12
CA ASN A 133 -8.06 -16.24 5.35
C ASN A 133 -6.61 -15.92 5.75
N ARG A 134 -5.79 -15.71 4.74
CA ARG A 134 -4.37 -15.39 4.88
C ARG A 134 -4.01 -14.27 3.93
N PRO A 135 -3.01 -13.45 4.28
CA PRO A 135 -2.40 -12.54 3.32
C PRO A 135 -1.96 -13.31 2.07
N ILE A 136 -2.28 -12.77 0.91
CA ILE A 136 -1.83 -13.31 -0.38
C ILE A 136 -1.02 -12.26 -1.13
N MET A 137 -0.13 -12.73 -1.99
CA MET A 137 0.67 -11.90 -2.87
C MET A 137 0.33 -12.25 -4.31
N ILE A 138 0.09 -11.24 -5.14
CA ILE A 138 -0.23 -11.38 -6.55
C ILE A 138 0.72 -10.53 -7.40
N ARG A 139 0.69 -10.70 -8.71
CA ARG A 139 1.48 -9.90 -9.64
C ARG A 139 1.03 -8.44 -9.63
N SER A 140 1.96 -7.51 -9.76
CA SER A 140 1.66 -6.07 -9.76
C SER A 140 0.84 -5.59 -10.96
N ASP A 141 0.81 -6.35 -12.06
CA ASP A 141 0.01 -6.07 -13.25
C ASP A 141 -1.42 -6.63 -13.17
N SER A 142 -1.80 -7.21 -12.03
CA SER A 142 -3.15 -7.73 -11.81
C SER A 142 -4.16 -6.58 -11.64
N ARG A 143 -5.37 -6.79 -12.17
CA ARG A 143 -6.52 -5.93 -11.91
C ARG A 143 -7.32 -6.50 -10.74
N ILE A 144 -7.48 -5.72 -9.69
CA ILE A 144 -8.21 -6.09 -8.48
C ILE A 144 -9.54 -5.34 -8.50
N MET A 145 -10.62 -6.02 -8.16
CA MET A 145 -11.95 -5.41 -8.11
C MET A 145 -12.69 -5.87 -6.85
N PHE A 146 -13.33 -4.93 -6.19
CA PHE A 146 -14.21 -5.19 -5.06
C PHE A 146 -15.63 -4.74 -5.38
N ARG A 147 -16.59 -5.58 -4.99
CA ARG A 147 -18.02 -5.28 -4.99
C ARG A 147 -18.54 -5.36 -3.57
N ILE A 148 -19.29 -4.37 -3.16
CA ILE A 148 -19.86 -4.33 -1.82
C ILE A 148 -21.16 -5.11 -1.81
N CYS A 149 -21.31 -6.05 -0.87
CA CYS A 149 -22.53 -6.85 -0.71
C CYS A 149 -23.66 -6.01 -0.09
N GLU A 150 -24.90 -6.27 -0.49
CA GLU A 150 -26.10 -5.50 -0.09
C GLU A 150 -26.32 -5.44 1.43
N HIS A 151 -25.83 -6.42 2.18
CA HIS A 151 -25.95 -6.46 3.65
C HIS A 151 -25.06 -5.44 4.37
N THR A 152 -24.12 -4.80 3.67
CA THR A 152 -23.24 -3.77 4.22
C THR A 152 -23.79 -2.40 3.84
N THR A 153 -24.05 -1.53 4.80
CA THR A 153 -24.49 -0.16 4.49
C THR A 153 -23.36 0.69 3.95
N SER A 154 -23.60 1.46 2.90
CA SER A 154 -22.57 2.31 2.25
C SER A 154 -21.93 3.30 3.22
N GLU A 155 -22.70 3.83 4.17
CA GLU A 155 -22.21 4.76 5.20
C GLU A 155 -21.17 4.13 6.14
N ASN A 156 -21.15 2.80 6.21
CA ASN A 156 -20.19 2.05 7.04
C ASN A 156 -18.91 1.65 6.32
N ILE A 157 -18.70 2.13 5.11
CA ILE A 157 -17.52 1.79 4.30
C ILE A 157 -16.72 3.04 4.03
N ARG A 158 -15.40 2.90 4.10
CA ARG A 158 -14.45 3.90 3.61
C ARG A 158 -13.33 3.21 2.85
N ILE A 159 -12.81 3.93 1.87
CA ILE A 159 -11.59 3.57 1.18
C ILE A 159 -10.60 4.67 1.48
N THR A 160 -9.43 4.31 1.99
CA THR A 160 -8.36 5.27 2.25
C THR A 160 -7.13 4.93 1.43
N CYS A 161 -6.47 5.95 0.89
CA CYS A 161 -5.22 5.85 0.15
C CYS A 161 -4.12 6.49 0.98
N ASP A 162 -3.10 5.71 1.38
CA ASP A 162 -1.99 6.13 2.25
C ASP A 162 -2.44 6.74 3.60
N GLY A 163 -3.68 6.44 4.03
CA GLY A 163 -4.29 7.05 5.20
C GLY A 163 -4.55 8.56 5.09
N GLN A 164 -4.43 9.16 3.90
CA GLN A 164 -4.52 10.61 3.67
C GLN A 164 -5.74 11.00 2.84
N THR A 165 -5.99 10.29 1.76
CA THR A 165 -7.13 10.53 0.88
C THR A 165 -8.23 9.51 1.15
N THR A 166 -9.49 9.97 1.13
CA THR A 166 -10.66 9.11 1.34
C THR A 166 -11.53 9.11 0.09
N LEU A 167 -11.93 7.93 -0.37
CA LEU A 167 -12.93 7.73 -1.42
C LEU A 167 -14.18 7.11 -0.80
N GLU A 168 -15.35 7.48 -1.33
CA GLU A 168 -16.64 6.93 -0.95
C GLU A 168 -17.15 5.96 -2.00
N ILE A 169 -17.84 4.91 -1.59
CA ILE A 169 -18.38 3.89 -2.47
C ILE A 169 -19.82 3.52 -2.07
N THR A 170 -20.67 3.27 -3.07
CA THR A 170 -22.03 2.75 -2.90
C THR A 170 -22.14 1.33 -3.45
N HIS A 171 -23.26 0.63 -3.15
CA HIS A 171 -23.49 -0.74 -3.65
C HIS A 171 -23.58 -0.85 -5.19
N GLN A 172 -23.91 0.24 -5.88
CA GLN A 172 -24.01 0.27 -7.35
C GLN A 172 -22.66 0.50 -8.01
N GLN A 173 -21.60 0.71 -7.23
CA GLN A 173 -20.27 1.02 -7.68
C GLN A 173 -19.29 -0.11 -7.32
N GLN A 174 -18.13 -0.07 -7.94
CA GLN A 174 -17.06 -1.02 -7.70
C GLN A 174 -15.77 -0.25 -7.40
N LEU A 175 -14.95 -0.79 -6.52
CA LEU A 175 -13.58 -0.33 -6.34
C LEU A 175 -12.68 -1.15 -7.24
N ARG A 176 -12.02 -0.48 -8.19
CA ARG A 176 -11.00 -1.06 -9.06
C ARG A 176 -9.63 -0.57 -8.61
N ILE A 177 -8.68 -1.49 -8.47
CA ILE A 177 -7.31 -1.17 -8.11
C ILE A 177 -6.37 -1.81 -9.12
N THR A 178 -5.46 -0.99 -9.64
CA THR A 178 -4.43 -1.40 -10.60
C THR A 178 -3.11 -0.74 -10.27
N ARG A 179 -2.02 -1.24 -10.85
CA ARG A 179 -0.75 -0.52 -10.85
C ARG A 179 -0.90 0.73 -11.71
N SER A 180 -0.48 1.88 -11.19
CA SER A 180 -0.43 3.14 -11.92
C SER A 180 0.69 3.13 -12.98
N GLU A 181 0.50 3.88 -14.06
CA GLU A 181 1.56 4.21 -15.02
C GLU A 181 2.62 5.15 -14.42
N HIS A 182 2.27 5.85 -13.34
CA HIS A 182 3.17 6.74 -12.63
C HIS A 182 3.97 6.01 -11.57
N SER A 183 5.17 6.49 -11.31
CA SER A 183 6.05 6.02 -10.25
C SER A 183 6.70 7.19 -9.52
N VAL A 184 7.10 6.97 -8.28
CA VAL A 184 7.96 7.87 -7.52
C VAL A 184 9.39 7.39 -7.67
N ARG A 185 10.31 8.28 -8.01
CA ARG A 185 11.75 8.00 -8.06
C ARG A 185 12.39 8.49 -6.77
N LEU A 186 12.77 7.57 -5.91
CA LEU A 186 13.55 7.91 -4.72
C LEU A 186 15.04 7.93 -5.07
N LEU A 187 15.77 8.88 -4.51
CA LEU A 187 17.24 8.93 -4.61
C LEU A 187 17.81 8.69 -3.22
N HIS A 188 18.72 7.74 -3.15
CA HIS A 188 19.50 7.40 -1.96
C HIS A 188 20.98 7.67 -2.21
N PRO A 189 21.76 8.07 -1.19
CA PRO A 189 23.21 8.12 -1.30
C PRO A 189 23.78 6.77 -1.74
N ALA A 190 24.92 6.79 -2.42
CA ALA A 190 25.61 5.55 -2.78
C ALA A 190 25.90 4.70 -1.52
N GLY A 191 25.68 3.38 -1.65
CA GLY A 191 25.81 2.45 -0.53
C GLY A 191 24.51 2.23 0.25
N HIS A 192 23.35 2.69 -0.26
CA HIS A 192 22.03 2.33 0.28
C HIS A 192 21.88 0.81 0.41
N ASP A 193 21.52 0.34 1.61
CA ASP A 193 21.24 -1.07 1.90
C ASP A 193 19.88 -1.22 2.61
N HIS A 194 18.89 -1.70 1.86
CA HIS A 194 17.55 -1.92 2.37
C HIS A 194 17.52 -2.90 3.57
N PHE A 195 18.37 -3.94 3.56
CA PHE A 195 18.41 -4.89 4.68
C PHE A 195 19.03 -4.26 5.93
N GLN A 196 19.95 -3.31 5.79
CA GLN A 196 20.48 -2.56 6.93
C GLN A 196 19.37 -1.72 7.58
N ILE A 197 18.51 -1.08 6.77
CA ILE A 197 17.34 -0.33 7.27
C ILE A 197 16.40 -1.27 8.02
N LEU A 198 16.07 -2.43 7.44
CA LEU A 198 15.24 -3.45 8.11
C LEU A 198 15.84 -3.89 9.45
N ARG A 199 17.14 -4.23 9.49
CA ARG A 199 17.81 -4.63 10.73
C ARG A 199 17.71 -3.55 11.80
N ASN A 200 17.97 -2.30 11.43
CA ASN A 200 17.93 -1.17 12.36
C ASN A 200 16.52 -0.89 12.88
N LYS A 201 15.51 -1.01 12.01
CA LYS A 201 14.12 -0.71 12.35
C LYS A 201 13.44 -1.80 13.13
N LEU A 202 13.73 -3.05 12.81
CA LEU A 202 13.07 -4.22 13.40
C LEU A 202 13.92 -4.85 14.51
N ASN A 203 15.05 -4.22 14.87
CA ASN A 203 16.00 -4.73 15.85
C ASN A 203 16.48 -6.17 15.57
N TRP A 204 16.62 -6.51 14.28
CA TRP A 204 17.11 -7.82 13.89
C TRP A 204 18.61 -7.96 14.19
N GLY A 205 18.97 -9.06 14.86
CA GLY A 205 20.37 -9.38 15.17
C GLY A 205 20.95 -8.68 16.39
N HIS A 206 20.19 -7.87 17.12
CA HIS A 206 20.60 -7.45 18.46
C HIS A 206 20.48 -8.67 19.40
N ARG A 207 21.63 -9.23 19.80
CA ARG A 207 21.67 -10.18 20.93
C ARG A 207 21.29 -9.40 22.18
N THR A 208 20.16 -9.73 22.79
CA THR A 208 19.76 -9.30 24.13
C THR A 208 20.75 -9.85 25.16
#